data_0ee64696abec640298598548bdf335a2
#
_entry.id   0ee64696abec640298598548bdf335a2
#
_cell.length_a   1.000
_cell.length_b   1.000
_cell.length_c   1.000
_cell.angle_alpha   90.00
_cell.angle_beta   90.00
_cell.angle_gamma   90.00
#
_symmetry.space_group_name_H-M   'P 1'
#
loop_
_entity.id
_entity.type
_entity.pdbx_description
1 polymer ?
#
loop_
_entity_poly.entity_id
_entity_poly.type
_entity_poly.pdbx_seq_one_letter_code
_entity_poly.pdbx_strand_id
1 'polypeptide(L)'
;MGKPTGFIEYDRQTAEAVAPKERIQNFNEFHTPLSKEEQQKQGARCMACGVPFCQSGMEIMGMTSGCPLHNLVPEWNDLVYTGNWEQAYSRLKKTNNFP
;
A
#
# COMPACT_ATOMS: atom_id res chain seq x y z
N MET A 1 -3.94 -14.51 5.45
CA MET A 1 -4.48 -13.55 6.43
C MET A 1 -3.39 -12.59 6.87
N GLY A 2 -3.72 -11.32 7.05
CA GLY A 2 -2.78 -10.32 7.54
C GLY A 2 -2.24 -10.64 8.94
N LYS A 3 -1.24 -9.89 9.39
CA LYS A 3 -0.69 -10.02 10.75
C LYS A 3 -1.50 -9.13 11.71
N PRO A 4 -2.28 -9.67 12.65
CA PRO A 4 -3.18 -8.88 13.50
C PRO A 4 -2.49 -7.77 14.30
N THR A 5 -1.22 -7.97 14.66
CA THR A 5 -0.45 -7.04 15.49
C THR A 5 0.61 -6.25 14.70
N GLY A 6 0.67 -6.42 13.37
CA GLY A 6 1.71 -5.81 12.56
C GLY A 6 1.73 -4.28 12.64
N PHE A 7 0.58 -3.64 12.74
CA PHE A 7 0.47 -2.17 12.87
C PHE A 7 1.01 -1.64 14.21
N ILE A 8 1.13 -2.50 15.22
CA ILE A 8 1.74 -2.16 16.52
C ILE A 8 3.24 -2.44 16.50
N GLU A 9 3.65 -3.54 15.86
CA GLU A 9 5.04 -4.01 15.86
C GLU A 9 5.93 -3.25 14.88
N TYR A 10 5.39 -2.77 13.78
CA TYR A 10 6.13 -2.09 12.73
C TYR A 10 5.66 -0.65 12.56
N ASP A 11 6.61 0.28 12.61
CA ASP A 11 6.34 1.68 12.33
C ASP A 11 6.04 1.90 10.85
N ARG A 12 5.24 2.92 10.57
CA ARG A 12 4.98 3.33 9.20
C ARG A 12 6.22 3.93 8.56
N GLN A 13 6.58 3.43 7.40
CA GLN A 13 7.66 3.96 6.57
C GLN A 13 7.14 4.28 5.17
N THR A 14 7.66 5.34 4.58
CA THR A 14 7.39 5.73 3.20
C THR A 14 8.69 5.82 2.43
N ALA A 15 8.62 5.65 1.10
CA ALA A 15 9.78 5.83 0.24
C ALA A 15 10.33 7.26 0.38
N GLU A 16 11.64 7.38 0.52
CA GLU A 16 12.32 8.67 0.53
C GLU A 16 12.42 9.24 -0.87
N ALA A 17 12.60 10.54 -0.97
CA ALA A 17 12.85 11.23 -2.23
C ALA A 17 14.22 11.89 -2.20
N VAL A 18 14.88 11.90 -3.36
CA VAL A 18 16.14 12.63 -3.54
C VAL A 18 15.90 14.12 -3.25
N ALA A 19 16.88 14.78 -2.64
CA ALA A 19 16.78 16.20 -2.28
C ALA A 19 16.41 17.06 -3.52
N PRO A 20 15.53 18.06 -3.37
CA PRO A 20 15.04 18.85 -4.50
C PRO A 20 16.15 19.48 -5.37
N LYS A 21 17.22 19.95 -4.75
CA LYS A 21 18.36 20.55 -5.47
C LYS A 21 19.13 19.54 -6.32
N GLU A 22 19.14 18.27 -5.95
CA GLU A 22 19.78 17.22 -6.71
C GLU A 22 18.88 16.70 -7.83
N ARG A 23 17.59 16.48 -7.55
CA ARG A 23 16.65 15.90 -8.51
C ARG A 23 16.29 16.84 -9.68
N ILE A 24 16.47 18.15 -9.54
CA ILE A 24 16.24 19.11 -10.64
C ILE A 24 17.31 19.04 -11.73
N GLN A 25 18.42 18.35 -11.50
CA GLN A 25 19.53 18.23 -12.45
C GLN A 25 19.26 17.23 -13.58
N ASN A 26 18.24 16.37 -13.42
CA ASN A 26 17.87 15.35 -14.39
C ASN A 26 16.37 14.99 -14.28
N PHE A 27 15.90 14.14 -15.20
CA PHE A 27 14.54 13.63 -15.22
C PHE A 27 14.47 12.16 -14.76
N ASN A 28 15.45 11.68 -14.02
CA ASN A 28 15.48 10.32 -13.51
C ASN A 28 14.48 10.12 -12.37
N GLU A 29 14.20 8.87 -12.04
CA GLU A 29 13.39 8.51 -10.87
C GLU A 29 14.01 9.08 -9.59
N PHE A 30 13.24 9.86 -8.85
CA PHE A 30 13.71 10.53 -7.63
C PHE A 30 13.20 9.91 -6.33
N HIS A 31 12.30 8.94 -6.41
CA HIS A 31 11.88 8.16 -5.25
C HIS A 31 12.84 6.99 -5.04
N THR A 32 13.29 6.83 -3.80
CA THR A 32 14.10 5.68 -3.41
C THR A 32 13.17 4.63 -2.79
N PRO A 33 12.90 3.50 -3.48
CA PRO A 33 11.98 2.50 -2.97
C PRO A 33 12.54 1.83 -1.71
N LEU A 34 11.65 1.39 -0.84
CA LEU A 34 11.99 0.56 0.29
C LEU A 34 12.52 -0.79 -0.18
N SER A 35 13.36 -1.43 0.63
CA SER A 35 13.79 -2.81 0.39
C SER A 35 12.59 -3.77 0.40
N LYS A 36 12.75 -4.95 -0.19
CA LYS A 36 11.68 -5.97 -0.18
C LYS A 36 11.22 -6.31 1.23
N GLU A 37 12.15 -6.45 2.16
CA GLU A 37 11.84 -6.75 3.56
C GLU A 37 11.03 -5.63 4.22
N GLU A 38 11.42 -4.38 3.99
CA GLU A 38 10.69 -3.23 4.50
C GLU A 38 9.30 -3.11 3.89
N GLN A 39 9.15 -3.36 2.59
CA GLN A 39 7.85 -3.41 1.93
C GLN A 39 6.96 -4.50 2.51
N GLN A 40 7.50 -5.69 2.78
CA GLN A 40 6.78 -6.78 3.44
C GLN A 40 6.30 -6.38 4.84
N LYS A 41 7.15 -5.72 5.62
CA LYS A 41 6.77 -5.17 6.94
C LYS A 41 5.64 -4.15 6.81
N GLN A 42 5.68 -3.28 5.81
CA GLN A 42 4.60 -2.33 5.56
C GLN A 42 3.30 -3.04 5.18
N GLY A 43 3.37 -4.07 4.34
CA GLY A 43 2.21 -4.92 4.04
C GLY A 43 1.63 -5.60 5.29
N ALA A 44 2.49 -6.04 6.20
CA ALA A 44 2.10 -6.67 7.46
C ALA A 44 1.35 -5.73 8.42
N ARG A 45 1.38 -4.41 8.21
CA ARG A 45 0.62 -3.46 9.02
C ARG A 45 -0.88 -3.51 8.79
N CYS A 46 -1.31 -4.14 7.71
CA CYS A 46 -2.73 -4.41 7.47
C CYS A 46 -3.15 -5.66 8.25
N MET A 47 -4.06 -5.51 9.19
CA MET A 47 -4.58 -6.63 9.98
C MET A 47 -5.66 -7.46 9.27
N ALA A 48 -6.03 -7.12 8.04
CA ALA A 48 -7.14 -7.74 7.32
C ALA A 48 -8.42 -7.77 8.19
N CYS A 49 -8.88 -6.60 8.61
CA CYS A 49 -9.88 -6.41 9.68
C CYS A 49 -11.28 -6.97 9.38
N GLY A 50 -11.56 -7.41 8.13
CA GLY A 50 -12.88 -7.93 7.74
C GLY A 50 -13.93 -6.85 7.48
N VAL A 51 -13.68 -5.61 7.90
CA VAL A 51 -14.54 -4.44 7.63
C VAL A 51 -13.66 -3.35 6.99
N PRO A 52 -13.17 -3.57 5.75
CA PRO A 52 -12.14 -2.73 5.16
C PRO A 52 -12.70 -1.41 4.65
N PHE A 53 -12.79 -0.40 5.50
CA PHE A 53 -13.14 0.96 5.07
C PHE A 53 -12.19 1.51 4.00
N CYS A 54 -10.95 1.04 3.96
CA CYS A 54 -9.95 1.41 2.96
C CYS A 54 -10.38 1.10 1.52
N GLN A 55 -11.27 0.14 1.30
CA GLN A 55 -11.79 -0.23 -0.02
C GLN A 55 -13.30 -0.03 -0.17
N SER A 56 -13.99 0.49 0.82
CA SER A 56 -15.45 0.49 0.84
C SER A 56 -16.07 1.49 -0.14
N GLY A 57 -15.44 2.63 -0.34
CA GLY A 57 -16.00 3.72 -1.14
C GLY A 57 -17.31 4.28 -0.58
N MET A 58 -17.63 3.97 0.68
CA MET A 58 -18.87 4.45 1.31
C MET A 58 -18.77 5.92 1.68
N GLU A 59 -19.88 6.61 1.53
CA GLU A 59 -20.00 7.98 2.01
C GLU A 59 -20.27 7.97 3.52
N ILE A 60 -19.41 8.62 4.28
CA ILE A 60 -19.55 8.80 5.72
C ILE A 60 -19.49 10.29 6.02
N MET A 61 -20.58 10.83 6.57
CA MET A 61 -20.68 12.26 6.92
C MET A 61 -20.37 13.19 5.73
N GLY A 62 -20.80 12.84 4.53
CA GLY A 62 -20.58 13.63 3.31
C GLY A 62 -19.21 13.46 2.67
N MET A 63 -18.36 12.54 3.17
CA MET A 63 -17.04 12.24 2.62
C MET A 63 -16.95 10.77 2.21
N THR A 64 -16.39 10.52 1.04
CA THR A 64 -16.09 9.14 0.60
C THR A 64 -14.97 8.55 1.45
N SER A 65 -15.22 7.40 2.06
CA SER A 65 -14.20 6.67 2.83
C SER A 65 -13.45 5.71 1.94
N GLY A 66 -12.12 5.71 2.06
CA GLY A 66 -11.25 4.79 1.34
C GLY A 66 -11.29 4.96 -0.18
N CYS A 67 -11.15 3.85 -0.89
CA CYS A 67 -11.06 3.85 -2.34
C CYS A 67 -12.44 3.71 -3.01
N PRO A 68 -12.89 4.70 -3.81
CA PRO A 68 -14.19 4.65 -4.51
C PRO A 68 -14.21 3.58 -5.61
N LEU A 69 -13.07 3.10 -6.08
CA LEU A 69 -12.95 2.03 -7.08
C LEU A 69 -12.92 0.64 -6.45
N HIS A 70 -13.04 0.55 -5.14
CA HIS A 70 -12.99 -0.71 -4.40
C HIS A 70 -11.71 -1.50 -4.62
N ASN A 71 -10.56 -0.81 -4.68
CA ASN A 71 -9.26 -1.47 -4.79
C ASN A 71 -9.08 -2.46 -3.63
N LEU A 72 -8.52 -3.62 -3.95
CA LEU A 72 -8.41 -4.77 -3.04
C LEU A 72 -7.25 -4.60 -2.04
N VAL A 73 -7.29 -3.52 -1.25
CA VAL A 73 -6.18 -3.10 -0.38
C VAL A 73 -5.75 -4.18 0.62
N PRO A 74 -6.64 -4.83 1.37
CA PRO A 74 -6.22 -5.89 2.29
C PRO A 74 -5.59 -7.08 1.58
N GLU A 75 -6.08 -7.46 0.40
CA GLU A 75 -5.55 -8.59 -0.35
C GLU A 75 -4.12 -8.36 -0.80
N TRP A 76 -3.82 -7.23 -1.43
CA TRP A 76 -2.44 -7.00 -1.87
C TRP A 76 -1.48 -6.77 -0.71
N ASN A 77 -1.95 -6.17 0.38
CA ASN A 77 -1.11 -6.03 1.57
C ASN A 77 -0.69 -7.38 2.14
N ASP A 78 -1.61 -8.34 2.23
CA ASP A 78 -1.32 -9.70 2.69
C ASP A 78 -0.37 -10.43 1.72
N LEU A 79 -0.59 -10.29 0.42
CA LEU A 79 0.26 -10.90 -0.60
C LEU A 79 1.68 -10.31 -0.62
N VAL A 80 1.82 -9.01 -0.40
CA VAL A 80 3.14 -8.36 -0.23
C VAL A 80 3.81 -8.88 1.03
N TYR A 81 3.10 -8.96 2.14
CA TYR A 81 3.62 -9.47 3.40
C TYR A 81 4.16 -10.91 3.25
N THR A 82 3.43 -11.77 2.55
CA THR A 82 3.83 -13.17 2.33
C THR A 82 4.82 -13.37 1.19
N GLY A 83 5.19 -12.33 0.48
CA GLY A 83 6.17 -12.38 -0.61
C GLY A 83 5.61 -12.84 -1.96
N ASN A 84 4.30 -12.90 -2.12
CA ASN A 84 3.63 -13.27 -3.37
C ASN A 84 3.42 -12.07 -4.29
N TRP A 85 4.50 -11.49 -4.78
CA TRP A 85 4.53 -10.23 -5.53
C TRP A 85 3.72 -10.27 -6.83
N GLU A 86 3.79 -11.37 -7.56
CA GLU A 86 3.04 -11.53 -8.81
C GLU A 86 1.53 -11.50 -8.57
N GLN A 87 1.07 -12.22 -7.56
CA GLN A 87 -0.34 -12.21 -7.18
C GLN A 87 -0.76 -10.85 -6.62
N ALA A 88 0.10 -10.18 -5.85
CA ALA A 88 -0.16 -8.83 -5.36
C ALA A 88 -0.38 -7.86 -6.52
N TYR A 89 0.48 -7.91 -7.53
CA TYR A 89 0.33 -7.12 -8.75
C TYR A 89 -0.99 -7.41 -9.48
N SER A 90 -1.35 -8.67 -9.61
CA SER A 90 -2.62 -9.08 -10.22
C SER A 90 -3.82 -8.48 -9.48
N ARG A 91 -3.79 -8.48 -8.14
CA ARG A 91 -4.85 -7.88 -7.31
C ARG A 91 -4.86 -6.36 -7.44
N LEU A 92 -3.70 -5.73 -7.47
CA LEU A 92 -3.55 -4.28 -7.60
C LEU A 92 -4.24 -3.76 -8.87
N LYS A 93 -4.12 -4.49 -9.97
CA LYS A 93 -4.66 -4.09 -11.28
C LYS A 93 -6.09 -4.59 -11.56
N LYS A 94 -6.73 -5.25 -10.63
CA LYS A 94 -8.01 -5.90 -10.89
C LYS A 94 -9.16 -4.93 -11.08
N THR A 95 -9.18 -3.85 -10.33
CA THR A 95 -10.27 -2.86 -10.33
C THR A 95 -9.88 -1.51 -10.94
N ASN A 96 -8.60 -1.33 -11.24
CA ASN A 96 -8.06 -0.05 -11.67
C ASN A 96 -6.86 -0.26 -12.59
N ASN A 97 -6.84 0.42 -13.73
CA ASN A 97 -5.73 0.35 -14.69
C ASN A 97 -4.54 1.24 -14.29
N PHE A 98 -4.77 2.18 -13.40
CA PHE A 98 -3.75 3.11 -12.89
C PHE A 98 -3.85 3.21 -11.36
N PRO A 99 -3.47 2.14 -10.68
CA PRO A 99 -3.55 2.10 -9.22
C PRO A 99 -2.54 2.99 -8.52
#